data_26c801cf4cd35b6f43fabc8b1f28b732
#
_entry.id   26c801cf4cd35b6f43fabc8b1f28b732
#
_cell.length_a   1.000
_cell.length_b   1.000
_cell.length_c   1.000
_cell.angle_alpha   90.00
_cell.angle_beta   90.00
_cell.angle_gamma   90.00
#
_symmetry.space_group_name_H-M   'P 1'
#
loop_
_entity.id
_entity.type
_entity.pdbx_description
1 polymer ?
#
loop_
_entity_poly.entity_id
_entity_poly.type
_entity_poly.pdbx_seq_one_letter_code
_entity_poly.pdbx_strand_id
1 'polypeptide(L)'
;TGVQTCALPICQKYRTVLRPLLERASQILYNYFTVRLLWAVGRPTGSLLGLARRCRENAHLQPLLTVEQPIQFVEVNEGDATAGKMQVVAQVQEYVKNHLSEKLTLADVAAVFNFSPNYLSQLFGKYGDSGFVEYITETRIAAAKEMLEQGDLKVYEIAEKLGYESAFYFSKVFKKVTGLSPREYQQSI
;
A
#
# COMPACT_ATOMS: atom_id res chain seq x y z
N THR A 1 28.40 -24.17 -0.40
CA THR A 1 28.64 -23.19 -1.51
C THR A 1 28.16 -23.69 -2.88
N GLY A 2 27.67 -24.95 -3.02
CA GLY A 2 27.28 -25.55 -4.29
C GLY A 2 25.83 -25.34 -4.78
N VAL A 3 24.97 -24.74 -3.98
CA VAL A 3 23.52 -24.65 -4.29
C VAL A 3 23.12 -23.36 -5.04
N GLN A 4 23.93 -22.32 -5.00
CA GLN A 4 23.63 -21.05 -5.64
C GLN A 4 23.79 -21.04 -7.17
N THR A 5 24.65 -21.85 -7.74
CA THR A 5 24.95 -21.83 -9.17
C THR A 5 23.92 -22.53 -10.07
N CYS A 6 23.12 -23.45 -9.55
CA CYS A 6 22.09 -24.14 -10.31
C CYS A 6 20.74 -23.42 -10.39
N ALA A 7 20.45 -22.49 -9.48
CA ALA A 7 19.16 -21.82 -9.45
C ALA A 7 19.04 -20.70 -10.50
N LEU A 8 20.12 -19.97 -10.77
CA LEU A 8 20.12 -18.85 -11.73
C LEU A 8 19.77 -19.24 -13.18
N PRO A 9 20.35 -20.30 -13.77
CA PRO A 9 20.00 -20.71 -15.14
C PRO A 9 18.54 -21.18 -15.27
N ILE A 10 18.03 -21.84 -14.24
CA ILE A 10 16.64 -22.34 -14.22
C ILE A 10 15.65 -21.19 -14.16
N CYS A 11 15.87 -20.20 -13.30
CA CYS A 11 15.02 -19.01 -13.21
C CYS A 11 15.03 -18.20 -14.52
N GLN A 12 16.19 -18.04 -15.15
CA GLN A 12 16.29 -17.33 -16.42
C GLN A 12 15.60 -18.08 -17.56
N LYS A 13 15.70 -19.40 -17.58
CA LYS A 13 15.00 -20.27 -18.55
C LYS A 13 13.48 -20.22 -18.36
N TYR A 14 12.98 -20.17 -17.13
CA TYR A 14 11.55 -19.98 -16.87
C TYR A 14 11.03 -18.64 -17.39
N ARG A 15 11.78 -17.58 -17.22
CA ARG A 15 11.40 -16.25 -17.72
C ARG A 15 11.27 -16.21 -19.23
N THR A 16 12.26 -16.77 -19.93
CA THR A 16 12.28 -16.78 -21.40
C THR A 16 11.17 -17.63 -22.00
N VAL A 17 10.73 -18.70 -21.33
CA VAL A 17 9.67 -19.56 -21.81
C VAL A 17 8.27 -19.07 -21.39
N LEU A 18 8.12 -18.63 -20.14
CA LEU A 18 6.79 -18.25 -19.62
C LEU A 18 6.33 -16.88 -20.12
N ARG A 19 7.22 -15.91 -20.28
CA ARG A 19 6.83 -14.56 -20.73
C ARG A 19 6.04 -14.58 -22.02
N PRO A 20 6.54 -15.15 -23.14
CA PRO A 20 5.78 -15.15 -24.39
C PRO A 20 4.47 -15.95 -24.31
N LEU A 21 4.39 -16.99 -23.48
CA LEU A 21 3.15 -17.72 -23.25
C LEU A 21 2.10 -16.88 -22.52
N LEU A 22 2.50 -16.15 -21.48
CA LEU A 22 1.60 -15.27 -20.72
C LEU A 22 1.16 -14.06 -21.56
N GLU A 23 2.06 -13.49 -22.35
CA GLU A 23 1.74 -12.41 -23.30
C GLU A 23 0.71 -12.87 -24.32
N ARG A 24 0.91 -14.05 -24.90
CA ARG A 24 -0.04 -14.63 -25.87
C ARG A 24 -1.40 -14.96 -25.24
N ALA A 25 -1.42 -15.52 -24.03
CA ALA A 25 -2.66 -15.77 -23.30
C ALA A 25 -3.42 -14.47 -22.97
N SER A 26 -2.70 -13.43 -22.52
CA SER A 26 -3.27 -12.13 -22.27
C SER A 26 -3.87 -11.50 -23.53
N GLN A 27 -3.16 -11.61 -24.66
CA GLN A 27 -3.63 -11.07 -25.93
C GLN A 27 -4.90 -11.79 -26.43
N ILE A 28 -4.96 -13.11 -26.31
CA ILE A 28 -6.16 -13.90 -26.66
C ILE A 28 -7.36 -13.48 -25.80
N LEU A 29 -7.18 -13.40 -24.49
CA LEU A 29 -8.27 -13.03 -23.57
C LEU A 29 -8.72 -11.58 -23.80
N TYR A 30 -7.81 -10.68 -24.08
CA TYR A 30 -8.17 -9.31 -24.43
C TYR A 30 -8.98 -9.23 -25.73
N ASN A 31 -8.53 -9.92 -26.78
CA ASN A 31 -9.17 -9.87 -28.09
C ASN A 31 -10.59 -10.49 -28.12
N TYR A 32 -10.82 -11.57 -27.36
CA TYR A 32 -12.09 -12.28 -27.38
C TYR A 32 -13.05 -11.86 -26.26
N PHE A 33 -12.54 -11.44 -25.11
CA PHE A 33 -13.35 -11.18 -23.92
C PHE A 33 -13.19 -9.77 -23.36
N THR A 34 -12.31 -8.95 -23.94
CA THR A 34 -11.98 -7.61 -23.45
C THR A 34 -11.42 -7.61 -21.99
N VAL A 35 -10.93 -8.77 -21.56
CA VAL A 35 -10.37 -8.96 -20.21
C VAL A 35 -8.85 -8.75 -20.25
N ARG A 36 -8.36 -7.87 -19.38
CA ARG A 36 -6.92 -7.66 -19.17
C ARG A 36 -6.46 -8.49 -17.99
N LEU A 37 -5.43 -9.30 -18.20
CA LEU A 37 -4.81 -10.09 -17.14
C LEU A 37 -3.47 -9.49 -16.73
N LEU A 38 -3.27 -9.43 -15.43
CA LEU A 38 -2.02 -9.04 -14.79
C LEU A 38 -1.40 -10.27 -14.14
N TRP A 39 -0.12 -10.53 -14.42
CA TRP A 39 0.56 -11.75 -14.01
C TRP A 39 1.70 -11.47 -13.05
N ALA A 40 1.61 -11.97 -11.82
CA ALA A 40 2.73 -12.03 -10.89
C ALA A 40 3.33 -13.43 -10.90
N VAL A 41 4.54 -13.58 -11.42
CA VAL A 41 5.21 -14.87 -11.54
C VAL A 41 6.28 -15.00 -10.48
N GLY A 42 6.03 -15.87 -9.49
CA GLY A 42 6.97 -16.18 -8.43
C GLY A 42 7.94 -17.30 -8.78
N ARG A 43 8.81 -17.65 -7.84
CA ARG A 43 9.76 -18.77 -7.98
C ARG A 43 9.03 -20.12 -7.99
N PRO A 44 9.50 -21.08 -8.77
CA PRO A 44 8.98 -22.43 -8.71
C PRO A 44 9.21 -23.06 -7.32
N THR A 45 8.30 -23.92 -6.90
CA THR A 45 8.39 -24.66 -5.64
C THR A 45 8.04 -26.12 -5.88
N GLY A 46 8.73 -27.02 -5.20
CA GLY A 46 8.51 -28.47 -5.29
C GLY A 46 7.51 -29.03 -4.28
N SER A 47 6.84 -28.19 -3.46
CA SER A 47 5.90 -28.65 -2.46
C SER A 47 4.61 -27.83 -2.42
N LEU A 48 3.48 -28.47 -2.06
CA LEU A 48 2.18 -27.80 -1.90
C LEU A 48 2.21 -26.73 -0.79
N LEU A 49 2.92 -27.01 0.29
CA LEU A 49 3.10 -26.03 1.39
C LEU A 49 3.93 -24.82 0.92
N GLY A 50 4.95 -25.06 0.12
CA GLY A 50 5.73 -24.01 -0.55
C GLY A 50 4.88 -23.21 -1.52
N LEU A 51 3.95 -23.81 -2.25
CA LEU A 51 3.03 -23.12 -3.15
C LEU A 51 2.11 -22.15 -2.38
N ALA A 52 1.47 -22.60 -1.31
CA ALA A 52 0.60 -21.76 -0.49
C ALA A 52 1.36 -20.57 0.15
N ARG A 53 2.60 -20.78 0.54
CA ARG A 53 3.50 -19.72 1.02
C ARG A 53 3.83 -18.74 -0.10
N ARG A 54 4.18 -19.22 -1.30
CA ARG A 54 4.51 -18.38 -2.46
C ARG A 54 3.30 -17.58 -2.96
N CYS A 55 2.11 -18.16 -2.98
CA CYS A 55 0.89 -17.42 -3.32
C CYS A 55 0.66 -16.25 -2.37
N ARG A 56 0.89 -16.43 -1.06
CA ARG A 56 0.79 -15.34 -0.08
C ARG A 56 1.90 -14.30 -0.25
N GLU A 57 3.11 -14.72 -0.54
CA GLU A 57 4.23 -13.83 -0.83
C GLU A 57 3.97 -13.01 -2.10
N ASN A 58 3.42 -13.63 -3.15
CA ASN A 58 3.13 -12.96 -4.41
C ASN A 58 1.90 -12.03 -4.36
N ALA A 59 1.00 -12.19 -3.40
CA ALA A 59 -0.13 -11.28 -3.22
C ALA A 59 0.30 -9.82 -2.96
N HIS A 60 1.52 -9.61 -2.44
CA HIS A 60 2.10 -8.27 -2.24
C HIS A 60 2.47 -7.55 -3.53
N LEU A 61 2.50 -8.26 -4.65
CA LEU A 61 2.96 -7.75 -5.93
C LEU A 61 1.80 -7.24 -6.80
N GLN A 62 0.56 -7.54 -6.40
CA GLN A 62 -0.62 -7.08 -7.13
C GLN A 62 -0.65 -5.56 -7.31
N PRO A 63 -0.31 -4.73 -6.29
CA PRO A 63 -0.26 -3.29 -6.45
C PRO A 63 0.84 -2.80 -7.40
N LEU A 64 1.86 -3.62 -7.66
CA LEU A 64 2.97 -3.29 -8.56
C LEU A 64 2.67 -3.61 -10.03
N LEU A 65 1.58 -4.32 -10.29
CA LEU A 65 1.15 -4.67 -11.62
C LEU A 65 0.38 -3.50 -12.23
N THR A 66 0.90 -2.97 -13.32
CA THR A 66 0.24 -1.90 -14.07
C THR A 66 -0.22 -2.40 -15.44
N VAL A 67 -1.13 -1.65 -16.07
CA VAL A 67 -1.58 -1.94 -17.44
C VAL A 67 -0.42 -1.86 -18.44
N GLU A 68 0.57 -1.02 -18.14
CA GLU A 68 1.77 -0.83 -18.96
C GLU A 68 2.81 -1.94 -18.77
N GLN A 69 2.81 -2.55 -17.57
CA GLN A 69 3.68 -3.67 -17.23
C GLN A 69 2.86 -4.84 -16.69
N PRO A 70 2.10 -5.55 -17.55
CA PRO A 70 1.13 -6.55 -17.12
C PRO A 70 1.77 -7.86 -16.64
N ILE A 71 3.06 -8.06 -16.85
CA ILE A 71 3.77 -9.27 -16.44
C ILE A 71 4.99 -8.89 -15.62
N GLN A 72 4.96 -9.22 -14.33
CA GLN A 72 6.08 -9.04 -13.42
C GLN A 72 6.63 -10.39 -12.94
N PHE A 73 7.92 -10.61 -13.16
CA PHE A 73 8.65 -11.73 -12.58
C PHE A 73 9.34 -11.27 -11.31
N VAL A 74 9.07 -11.96 -10.22
CA VAL A 74 9.65 -11.60 -8.94
C VAL A 74 10.87 -12.44 -8.63
N GLU A 75 12.01 -11.77 -8.54
CA GLU A 75 13.19 -12.28 -7.84
C GLU A 75 13.16 -11.73 -6.42
N VAL A 76 12.64 -12.51 -5.50
CA VAL A 76 12.76 -12.13 -4.10
C VAL A 76 14.11 -12.67 -3.61
N ASN A 77 15.15 -11.84 -3.64
CA ASN A 77 16.23 -11.97 -2.69
C ASN A 77 15.65 -11.63 -1.31
N GLU A 78 16.14 -12.21 -0.23
CA GLU A 78 15.58 -11.91 1.11
C GLU A 78 15.64 -10.40 1.44
N GLY A 79 16.59 -9.65 0.86
CA GLY A 79 16.65 -8.20 0.88
C GLY A 79 15.54 -7.51 0.08
N ASP A 80 15.16 -8.03 -1.09
CA ASP A 80 14.11 -7.47 -1.94
C ASP A 80 12.70 -7.67 -1.35
N ALA A 81 12.49 -8.74 -0.58
CA ALA A 81 11.20 -8.97 0.08
C ALA A 81 10.89 -7.88 1.12
N THR A 82 11.90 -7.35 1.76
CA THR A 82 11.76 -6.22 2.70
C THR A 82 11.52 -4.93 1.95
N ALA A 83 12.29 -4.66 0.90
CA ALA A 83 12.12 -3.48 0.05
C ALA A 83 10.73 -3.45 -0.60
N GLY A 84 10.23 -4.58 -1.11
CA GLY A 84 8.88 -4.69 -1.66
C GLY A 84 7.78 -4.40 -0.63
N LYS A 85 7.96 -4.83 0.62
CA LYS A 85 7.00 -4.54 1.70
C LYS A 85 7.04 -3.07 2.12
N MET A 86 8.21 -2.45 2.18
CA MET A 86 8.35 -1.02 2.42
C MET A 86 7.71 -0.20 1.29
N GLN A 87 7.87 -0.63 0.05
CA GLN A 87 7.22 0.01 -1.10
C GLN A 87 5.69 -0.07 -1.03
N VAL A 88 5.13 -1.20 -0.60
CA VAL A 88 3.68 -1.33 -0.37
C VAL A 88 3.21 -0.36 0.71
N VAL A 89 3.93 -0.25 1.83
CA VAL A 89 3.60 0.73 2.88
C VAL A 89 3.63 2.14 2.32
N ALA A 90 4.64 2.51 1.54
CA ALA A 90 4.74 3.83 0.92
C ALA A 90 3.57 4.12 -0.04
N GLN A 91 3.14 3.13 -0.84
CA GLN A 91 1.97 3.28 -1.72
C GLN A 91 0.66 3.47 -0.94
N VAL A 92 0.48 2.74 0.16
CA VAL A 92 -0.68 2.92 1.04
C VAL A 92 -0.64 4.29 1.72
N GLN A 93 0.53 4.74 2.14
CA GLN A 93 0.72 6.08 2.71
C GLN A 93 0.35 7.19 1.72
N GLU A 94 0.76 7.04 0.47
CA GLU A 94 0.40 7.98 -0.60
C GLU A 94 -1.10 7.96 -0.89
N TYR A 95 -1.72 6.79 -0.94
CA TYR A 95 -3.17 6.66 -1.07
C TYR A 95 -3.90 7.39 0.07
N VAL A 96 -3.48 7.19 1.32
CA VAL A 96 -4.06 7.86 2.48
C VAL A 96 -3.98 9.39 2.37
N LYS A 97 -2.82 9.93 1.95
CA LYS A 97 -2.62 11.38 1.75
C LYS A 97 -3.61 11.96 0.73
N ASN A 98 -3.89 11.23 -0.34
CA ASN A 98 -4.79 11.67 -1.40
C ASN A 98 -6.28 11.53 -1.05
N HIS A 99 -6.63 10.80 0.04
CA HIS A 99 -8.02 10.50 0.42
C HIS A 99 -8.36 10.93 1.86
N LEU A 100 -7.66 11.94 2.41
CA LEU A 100 -7.81 12.37 3.82
C LEU A 100 -9.23 12.84 4.17
N SER A 101 -10.00 13.33 3.20
CA SER A 101 -11.38 13.76 3.38
C SER A 101 -12.37 12.60 3.56
N GLU A 102 -11.97 11.39 3.17
CA GLU A 102 -12.83 10.22 3.21
C GLU A 102 -12.76 9.49 4.55
N LYS A 103 -13.78 8.65 4.82
CA LYS A 103 -13.76 7.76 5.98
C LYS A 103 -12.82 6.59 5.69
N LEU A 104 -11.56 6.76 6.04
CA LEU A 104 -10.53 5.74 5.86
C LEU A 104 -10.52 4.76 7.04
N THR A 105 -11.03 3.54 6.84
CA THR A 105 -10.80 2.44 7.78
C THR A 105 -9.70 1.51 7.26
N LEU A 106 -9.06 0.79 8.18
CA LEU A 106 -8.07 -0.24 7.83
C LEU A 106 -8.65 -1.28 6.86
N ALA A 107 -9.95 -1.60 7.01
CA ALA A 107 -10.63 -2.58 6.16
C ALA A 107 -10.84 -2.05 4.74
N ASP A 108 -11.26 -0.79 4.60
CA ASP A 108 -11.50 -0.16 3.30
C ASP A 108 -10.20 -0.05 2.50
N VAL A 109 -9.15 0.47 3.14
CA VAL A 109 -7.83 0.59 2.49
C VAL A 109 -7.23 -0.77 2.17
N ALA A 110 -7.34 -1.74 3.07
CA ALA A 110 -6.89 -3.11 2.79
C ALA A 110 -7.62 -3.72 1.58
N ALA A 111 -8.92 -3.46 1.42
CA ALA A 111 -9.70 -3.92 0.27
C ALA A 111 -9.23 -3.29 -1.05
N VAL A 112 -8.90 -2.00 -1.06
CA VAL A 112 -8.34 -1.30 -2.25
C VAL A 112 -7.05 -1.97 -2.73
N PHE A 113 -6.20 -2.37 -1.80
CA PHE A 113 -4.92 -3.03 -2.12
C PHE A 113 -5.01 -4.56 -2.17
N ASN A 114 -6.20 -5.14 -2.11
CA ASN A 114 -6.44 -6.58 -2.06
C ASN A 114 -5.69 -7.31 -0.93
N PHE A 115 -5.56 -6.66 0.22
CA PHE A 115 -4.98 -7.24 1.43
C PHE A 115 -6.05 -7.58 2.46
N SER A 116 -5.73 -8.50 3.37
CA SER A 116 -6.51 -8.63 4.60
C SER A 116 -6.16 -7.47 5.57
N PRO A 117 -7.14 -6.96 6.35
CA PRO A 117 -6.86 -5.91 7.34
C PRO A 117 -5.74 -6.28 8.32
N ASN A 118 -5.71 -7.53 8.77
CA ASN A 118 -4.66 -8.03 9.65
C ASN A 118 -3.27 -7.96 9.01
N TYR A 119 -3.18 -8.32 7.73
CA TYR A 119 -1.91 -8.23 7.01
C TYR A 119 -1.44 -6.79 6.83
N LEU A 120 -2.32 -5.88 6.43
CA LEU A 120 -1.99 -4.45 6.31
C LEU A 120 -1.55 -3.86 7.66
N SER A 121 -2.24 -4.22 8.76
CA SER A 121 -1.85 -3.81 10.12
C SER A 121 -0.45 -4.28 10.49
N GLN A 122 -0.12 -5.54 10.18
CA GLN A 122 1.23 -6.09 10.43
C GLN A 122 2.31 -5.41 9.56
N LEU A 123 1.98 -5.06 8.32
CA LEU A 123 2.90 -4.32 7.44
C LEU A 123 3.24 -2.95 8.04
N PHE A 124 2.22 -2.19 8.44
CA PHE A 124 2.42 -0.89 9.07
C PHE A 124 3.18 -0.99 10.38
N GLY A 125 2.86 -1.96 11.24
CA GLY A 125 3.56 -2.16 12.51
C GLY A 125 5.03 -2.59 12.36
N LYS A 126 5.42 -3.19 11.22
CA LYS A 126 6.78 -3.68 11.00
C LYS A 126 7.63 -2.80 10.10
N TYR A 127 7.03 -2.13 9.13
CA TYR A 127 7.72 -1.38 8.06
C TYR A 127 7.29 0.08 7.97
N GLY A 128 6.27 0.50 8.73
CA GLY A 128 5.88 1.90 8.89
C GLY A 128 6.53 2.52 10.12
N ASP A 129 6.52 3.85 10.18
CA ASP A 129 7.03 4.61 11.34
C ASP A 129 6.05 4.55 12.52
N SER A 130 4.75 4.33 12.23
CA SER A 130 3.68 4.22 13.21
C SER A 130 2.61 3.21 12.75
N GLY A 131 1.66 2.87 13.61
CA GLY A 131 0.51 2.04 13.25
C GLY A 131 -0.39 2.74 12.23
N PHE A 132 -1.17 1.98 11.44
CA PHE A 132 -2.01 2.52 10.38
C PHE A 132 -2.97 3.64 10.84
N VAL A 133 -3.66 3.45 11.97
CA VAL A 133 -4.60 4.45 12.53
C VAL A 133 -3.85 5.68 13.03
N GLU A 134 -2.70 5.49 13.60
CA GLU A 134 -1.80 6.52 14.10
C GLU A 134 -1.27 7.36 12.93
N TYR A 135 -0.82 6.71 11.87
CA TYR A 135 -0.39 7.35 10.63
C TYR A 135 -1.47 8.25 10.00
N ILE A 136 -2.72 7.76 9.86
CA ILE A 136 -3.84 8.58 9.37
C ILE A 136 -4.06 9.79 10.26
N THR A 137 -4.03 9.59 11.58
CA THR A 137 -4.24 10.66 12.54
C THR A 137 -3.15 11.73 12.42
N GLU A 138 -1.89 11.34 12.41
CA GLU A 138 -0.74 12.24 12.27
C GLU A 138 -0.78 13.00 10.94
N THR A 139 -1.10 12.31 9.84
CA THR A 139 -1.20 12.94 8.51
C THR A 139 -2.34 13.95 8.45
N ARG A 140 -3.50 13.65 9.04
CA ARG A 140 -4.62 14.61 9.15
C ARG A 140 -4.25 15.81 10.01
N ILE A 141 -3.57 15.61 11.12
CA ILE A 141 -3.16 16.70 11.98
C ILE A 141 -2.08 17.56 11.31
N ALA A 142 -1.17 16.99 10.54
CA ALA A 142 -0.20 17.76 9.76
C ALA A 142 -0.91 18.66 8.72
N ALA A 143 -1.85 18.11 7.96
CA ALA A 143 -2.66 18.88 7.02
C ALA A 143 -3.53 19.94 7.71
N ALA A 144 -4.03 19.65 8.93
CA ALA A 144 -4.77 20.63 9.73
C ALA A 144 -3.92 21.84 10.13
N LYS A 145 -2.66 21.61 10.50
CA LYS A 145 -1.73 22.70 10.85
C LYS A 145 -1.51 23.61 9.65
N GLU A 146 -1.24 23.06 8.47
CA GLU A 146 -1.09 23.85 7.24
C GLU A 146 -2.34 24.70 6.93
N MET A 147 -3.54 24.13 7.08
CA MET A 147 -4.80 24.88 6.88
C MET A 147 -5.03 25.98 7.94
N LEU A 148 -4.62 25.74 9.19
CA LEU A 148 -4.72 26.73 10.26
C LEU A 148 -3.72 27.89 10.05
N GLU A 149 -2.53 27.60 9.53
CA GLU A 149 -1.50 28.59 9.19
C GLU A 149 -1.93 29.50 8.04
N GLN A 150 -2.65 28.95 7.05
CA GLN A 150 -3.23 29.74 5.96
C GLN A 150 -4.33 30.70 6.42
N GLY A 151 -5.02 30.38 7.50
CA GLY A 151 -6.01 31.25 8.15
C GLY A 151 -7.36 31.41 7.43
N ASP A 152 -7.54 30.79 6.26
CA ASP A 152 -8.71 30.97 5.41
C ASP A 152 -9.94 30.19 5.88
N LEU A 153 -9.76 29.16 6.71
CA LEU A 153 -10.79 28.21 7.10
C LEU A 153 -11.08 28.24 8.60
N LYS A 154 -12.34 28.07 8.94
CA LYS A 154 -12.75 27.87 10.32
C LYS A 154 -12.46 26.43 10.78
N VAL A 155 -12.28 26.23 12.07
CA VAL A 155 -11.96 24.93 12.66
C VAL A 155 -12.95 23.82 12.25
N TYR A 156 -14.24 24.12 12.12
CA TYR A 156 -15.22 23.12 11.70
C TYR A 156 -15.10 22.74 10.23
N GLU A 157 -14.72 23.69 9.36
CA GLU A 157 -14.48 23.45 7.92
C GLU A 157 -13.23 22.59 7.71
N ILE A 158 -12.18 22.82 8.51
CA ILE A 158 -10.97 21.99 8.52
C ILE A 158 -11.30 20.57 8.96
N ALA A 159 -12.10 20.41 10.03
CA ALA A 159 -12.52 19.10 10.51
C ALA A 159 -13.27 18.31 9.44
N GLU A 160 -14.21 18.95 8.74
CA GLU A 160 -14.97 18.35 7.65
C GLU A 160 -14.08 17.95 6.46
N LYS A 161 -13.21 18.85 6.00
CA LYS A 161 -12.24 18.58 4.91
C LYS A 161 -11.29 17.42 5.20
N LEU A 162 -11.00 17.18 6.48
CA LEU A 162 -10.13 16.09 6.91
C LEU A 162 -10.89 14.83 7.32
N GLY A 163 -12.18 14.72 6.99
CA GLY A 163 -13.00 13.53 7.21
C GLY A 163 -13.32 13.23 8.67
N TYR A 164 -13.35 14.25 9.55
CA TYR A 164 -13.81 14.09 10.91
C TYR A 164 -15.33 14.31 10.99
N GLU A 165 -16.05 13.41 11.65
CA GLU A 165 -17.51 13.48 11.82
C GLU A 165 -17.96 14.68 12.70
N SER A 166 -17.07 15.20 13.55
CA SER A 166 -17.36 16.39 14.36
C SER A 166 -16.13 17.21 14.66
N ALA A 167 -16.29 18.55 14.64
CA ALA A 167 -15.25 19.50 15.04
C ALA A 167 -14.80 19.34 16.49
N PHE A 168 -15.69 18.83 17.37
CA PHE A 168 -15.38 18.57 18.76
C PHE A 168 -14.40 17.40 18.89
N TYR A 169 -14.65 16.30 18.19
CA TYR A 169 -13.74 15.15 18.18
C TYR A 169 -12.39 15.51 17.54
N PHE A 170 -12.43 16.23 16.42
CA PHE A 170 -11.22 16.78 15.80
C PHE A 170 -10.39 17.60 16.79
N SER A 171 -11.00 18.55 17.50
CA SER A 171 -10.30 19.40 18.44
C SER A 171 -9.66 18.62 19.61
N LYS A 172 -10.31 17.55 20.08
CA LYS A 172 -9.72 16.64 21.07
C LYS A 172 -8.50 15.90 20.52
N VAL A 173 -8.61 15.36 19.31
CA VAL A 173 -7.51 14.63 18.66
C VAL A 173 -6.35 15.58 18.37
N PHE A 174 -6.63 16.76 17.83
CA PHE A 174 -5.63 17.79 17.57
C PHE A 174 -4.86 18.17 18.83
N LYS A 175 -5.58 18.45 19.94
CA LYS A 175 -4.96 18.78 21.24
C LYS A 175 -4.15 17.60 21.80
N LYS A 176 -4.62 16.36 21.62
CA LYS A 176 -3.88 15.17 22.06
C LYS A 176 -2.53 15.03 21.35
N VAL A 177 -2.49 15.33 20.04
CA VAL A 177 -1.29 15.16 19.22
C VAL A 177 -0.33 16.36 19.33
N THR A 178 -0.87 17.59 19.40
CA THR A 178 -0.06 18.83 19.35
C THR A 178 0.18 19.47 20.70
N GLY A 179 -0.61 19.10 21.72
CA GLY A 179 -0.61 19.75 23.04
C GLY A 179 -1.50 20.99 23.14
N LEU A 180 -1.88 21.59 22.01
CA LEU A 180 -2.71 22.80 21.91
C LEU A 180 -4.04 22.50 21.22
N SER A 181 -5.10 23.23 21.59
CA SER A 181 -6.32 23.20 20.78
C SER A 181 -6.09 23.91 19.43
N PRO A 182 -6.91 23.63 18.39
CA PRO A 182 -6.76 24.30 17.08
C PRO A 182 -6.78 25.83 17.18
N ARG A 183 -7.60 26.40 18.07
CA ARG A 183 -7.63 27.84 18.32
C ARG A 183 -6.38 28.37 18.99
N GLU A 184 -5.90 27.68 20.03
CA GLU A 184 -4.64 28.04 20.71
C GLU A 184 -3.46 27.97 19.74
N TYR A 185 -3.45 26.92 18.88
CA TYR A 185 -2.43 26.78 17.84
C TYR A 185 -2.47 27.95 16.85
N GLN A 186 -3.65 28.31 16.34
CA GLN A 186 -3.83 29.43 15.40
C GLN A 186 -3.43 30.80 16.01
N GLN A 187 -3.57 30.97 17.33
CA GLN A 187 -3.15 32.21 18.03
C GLN A 187 -1.65 32.24 18.31
N SER A 188 -0.95 31.13 18.24
CA SER A 188 0.49 31.02 18.54
C SER A 188 1.37 31.19 17.30
N ILE A 189 0.75 31.25 16.12
CA ILE A 189 1.42 31.52 14.83
C ILE A 189 1.39 33.02 14.57
#